data_7de42bf4f4fdb4aa7578e633582b2d62
#
_entry.id   7de42bf4f4fdb4aa7578e633582b2d62
#
_cell.length_a   1.000
_cell.length_b   1.000
_cell.length_c   1.000
_cell.angle_alpha   90.00
_cell.angle_beta   90.00
_cell.angle_gamma   90.00
#
_symmetry.space_group_name_H-M   'P 1'
#
loop_
_entity.id
_entity.type
_entity.pdbx_description
1 polymer ?
#
loop_
_entity_poly.entity_id
_entity_poly.type
_entity_poly.pdbx_seq_one_letter_code
_entity_poly.pdbx_strand_id
1 'polypeptide(L)'
;MNFKLKTLIAVVDYGSFTKAAEQLALTQPAVSQQIKSLEEEFNITIFDKRKKKLELTPEGVLLVRYAKRIELLTDNMINSFKLMKKNIQIKNSLVIGITHTLESNIIAKAIAEYTAENDAFHIRIISDSIKSIYQKMKTYEVDVCIIPGKINDPNYSFIPLDQDSLAIAVSYDNPLSNKEVLSLEELKTERLILRSKTSDTRLLFESHLNTQNDDITNYNVILELDNVEVIKDLVKDNYGLSVLSRKSCISEVKKNKFKLLDVENMVMNRQINLYFHKDFTYVKELKRIINIYNELILK
;
A
#
# COMPACT_ATOMS: atom_id res chain seq x y z
N MET A 1 17.53 -19.05 -12.88
CA MET A 1 16.42 -19.55 -12.03
C MET A 1 16.07 -20.97 -12.45
N ASN A 2 15.71 -21.84 -11.48
CA ASN A 2 15.23 -23.21 -11.76
C ASN A 2 13.95 -23.13 -12.62
N PHE A 3 13.92 -23.80 -13.78
CA PHE A 3 12.80 -23.74 -14.72
C PHE A 3 11.48 -24.26 -14.12
N LYS A 4 11.56 -25.25 -13.21
CA LYS A 4 10.39 -25.77 -12.48
C LYS A 4 9.72 -24.67 -11.61
N LEU A 5 10.49 -23.77 -10.97
CA LEU A 5 9.93 -22.67 -10.19
C LEU A 5 9.21 -21.65 -11.09
N LYS A 6 9.72 -21.38 -12.30
CA LYS A 6 9.01 -20.55 -13.30
C LYS A 6 7.67 -21.18 -13.69
N THR A 7 7.68 -22.48 -13.90
CA THR A 7 6.46 -23.23 -14.23
C THR A 7 5.42 -23.14 -13.10
N LEU A 8 5.86 -23.26 -11.84
CA LEU A 8 4.98 -23.08 -10.68
C LEU A 8 4.36 -21.68 -10.66
N ILE A 9 5.17 -20.63 -10.83
CA ILE A 9 4.68 -19.24 -10.88
C ILE A 9 3.64 -19.07 -11.99
N ALA A 10 3.92 -19.56 -13.21
CA ALA A 10 3.00 -19.48 -14.33
C ALA A 10 1.68 -20.21 -14.06
N VAL A 11 1.71 -21.41 -13.48
CA VAL A 11 0.48 -22.15 -13.12
C VAL A 11 -0.39 -21.37 -12.15
N VAL A 12 0.22 -20.71 -11.16
CA VAL A 12 -0.48 -19.91 -10.16
C VAL A 12 -1.05 -18.62 -10.76
N ASP A 13 -0.25 -17.89 -11.54
CA ASP A 13 -0.64 -16.60 -12.10
C ASP A 13 -1.75 -16.73 -13.15
N TYR A 14 -1.73 -17.78 -13.97
CA TYR A 14 -2.79 -18.07 -14.95
C TYR A 14 -3.95 -18.91 -14.39
N GLY A 15 -3.83 -19.44 -13.18
CA GLY A 15 -4.85 -20.28 -12.55
C GLY A 15 -5.18 -21.56 -13.32
N SER A 16 -4.28 -22.04 -14.20
CA SER A 16 -4.53 -23.18 -15.10
C SER A 16 -3.24 -23.80 -15.62
N PHE A 17 -3.11 -25.11 -15.50
CA PHE A 17 -2.00 -25.88 -16.09
C PHE A 17 -1.92 -25.74 -17.61
N THR A 18 -3.07 -25.73 -18.30
CA THR A 18 -3.14 -25.61 -19.78
C THR A 18 -2.68 -24.23 -20.23
N LYS A 19 -3.21 -23.16 -19.61
CA LYS A 19 -2.78 -21.78 -19.93
C LYS A 19 -1.30 -21.54 -19.63
N ALA A 20 -0.80 -22.07 -18.51
CA ALA A 20 0.62 -21.98 -18.18
C ALA A 20 1.48 -22.73 -19.23
N ALA A 21 1.04 -23.89 -19.70
CA ALA A 21 1.73 -24.64 -20.75
C ALA A 21 1.82 -23.84 -22.05
N GLU A 22 0.72 -23.23 -22.50
CA GLU A 22 0.68 -22.35 -23.67
C GLU A 22 1.67 -21.19 -23.56
N GLN A 23 1.67 -20.49 -22.41
CA GLN A 23 2.56 -19.35 -22.16
C GLN A 23 4.04 -19.70 -22.09
N LEU A 24 4.34 -20.92 -21.62
CA LEU A 24 5.72 -21.40 -21.51
C LEU A 24 6.19 -22.14 -22.76
N ALA A 25 5.36 -22.24 -23.79
CA ALA A 25 5.61 -23.08 -24.99
C ALA A 25 5.92 -24.54 -24.63
N LEU A 26 5.18 -25.10 -23.68
CA LEU A 26 5.29 -26.47 -23.20
C LEU A 26 3.98 -27.23 -23.45
N THR A 27 4.03 -28.56 -23.26
CA THR A 27 2.81 -29.37 -23.17
C THR A 27 2.27 -29.39 -21.74
N GLN A 28 0.95 -29.51 -21.57
CA GLN A 28 0.32 -29.63 -20.25
C GLN A 28 0.89 -30.81 -19.42
N PRO A 29 1.15 -32.03 -19.97
CA PRO A 29 1.84 -33.09 -19.25
C PRO A 29 3.22 -32.70 -18.75
N ALA A 30 4.01 -31.94 -19.53
CA ALA A 30 5.33 -31.46 -19.10
C ALA A 30 5.23 -30.50 -17.91
N VAL A 31 4.27 -29.56 -17.95
CA VAL A 31 3.98 -28.66 -16.81
C VAL A 31 3.58 -29.47 -15.57
N SER A 32 2.67 -30.44 -15.71
CA SER A 32 2.27 -31.30 -14.59
C SER A 32 3.44 -32.11 -14.03
N GLN A 33 4.31 -32.64 -14.88
CA GLN A 33 5.49 -33.38 -14.42
C GLN A 33 6.49 -32.47 -13.69
N GLN A 34 6.66 -31.23 -14.09
CA GLN A 34 7.53 -30.29 -13.40
C GLN A 34 6.99 -29.93 -12.01
N ILE A 35 5.68 -29.70 -11.88
CA ILE A 35 5.05 -29.47 -10.57
C ILE A 35 5.21 -30.69 -9.67
N LYS A 36 4.92 -31.90 -10.19
CA LYS A 36 5.13 -33.14 -9.43
C LYS A 36 6.58 -33.31 -8.99
N SER A 37 7.53 -32.98 -9.86
CA SER A 37 8.96 -33.02 -9.52
C SER A 37 9.34 -32.04 -8.40
N LEU A 38 8.70 -30.85 -8.31
CA LEU A 38 8.86 -29.94 -7.18
C LEU A 38 8.26 -30.52 -5.88
N GLU A 39 7.07 -31.12 -5.98
CA GLU A 39 6.43 -31.79 -4.83
C GLU A 39 7.33 -32.89 -4.26
N GLU A 40 7.93 -33.69 -5.14
CA GLU A 40 8.88 -34.76 -4.75
C GLU A 40 10.19 -34.18 -4.18
N GLU A 41 10.77 -33.15 -4.83
CA GLU A 41 12.05 -32.53 -4.45
C GLU A 41 11.98 -31.90 -3.04
N PHE A 42 10.86 -31.25 -2.71
CA PHE A 42 10.65 -30.61 -1.41
C PHE A 42 9.85 -31.44 -0.42
N ASN A 43 9.38 -32.63 -0.83
CA ASN A 43 8.51 -33.51 -0.03
C ASN A 43 7.27 -32.80 0.51
N ILE A 44 6.58 -32.05 -0.34
CA ILE A 44 5.38 -31.29 -0.02
C ILE A 44 4.27 -31.55 -1.06
N THR A 45 3.03 -31.17 -0.73
CA THR A 45 1.94 -31.04 -1.69
C THR A 45 1.74 -29.57 -2.01
N ILE A 46 1.80 -29.18 -3.30
CA ILE A 46 1.69 -27.78 -3.71
C ILE A 46 0.22 -27.39 -3.89
N PHE A 47 -0.58 -28.23 -4.56
CA PHE A 47 -1.99 -27.96 -4.84
C PHE A 47 -2.92 -28.92 -4.07
N ASP A 48 -4.01 -28.41 -3.49
CA ASP A 48 -5.01 -29.24 -2.79
C ASP A 48 -5.87 -30.01 -3.82
N LYS A 49 -5.61 -31.31 -3.94
CA LYS A 49 -6.30 -32.22 -4.87
C LYS A 49 -7.78 -32.46 -4.49
N ARG A 50 -8.22 -32.08 -3.29
CA ARG A 50 -9.60 -32.25 -2.83
C ARG A 50 -10.52 -31.14 -3.34
N LYS A 51 -9.97 -30.05 -3.83
CA LYS A 51 -10.69 -28.89 -4.31
C LYS A 51 -11.00 -28.99 -5.81
N LYS A 52 -12.19 -28.56 -6.20
CA LYS A 52 -12.59 -28.47 -7.63
C LYS A 52 -11.84 -27.34 -8.37
N LYS A 53 -11.40 -26.31 -7.66
CA LYS A 53 -10.59 -25.21 -8.19
C LYS A 53 -9.12 -25.42 -7.83
N LEU A 54 -8.23 -24.87 -8.63
CA LEU A 54 -6.80 -24.89 -8.38
C LEU A 54 -6.50 -23.99 -7.16
N GLU A 55 -6.31 -24.62 -6.00
CA GLU A 55 -6.00 -23.93 -4.74
C GLU A 55 -4.66 -24.44 -4.20
N LEU A 56 -3.85 -23.53 -3.68
CA LEU A 56 -2.56 -23.86 -3.06
C LEU A 56 -2.79 -24.39 -1.64
N THR A 57 -1.97 -25.35 -1.25
CA THR A 57 -1.80 -25.73 0.17
C THR A 57 -0.99 -24.64 0.92
N PRO A 58 -0.94 -24.63 2.26
CA PRO A 58 -0.06 -23.74 3.02
C PRO A 58 1.42 -23.84 2.58
N GLU A 59 1.91 -25.05 2.33
CA GLU A 59 3.26 -25.31 1.82
C GLU A 59 3.42 -24.77 0.40
N GLY A 60 2.42 -24.95 -0.47
CA GLY A 60 2.38 -24.39 -1.82
C GLY A 60 2.45 -22.87 -1.82
N VAL A 61 1.70 -22.20 -0.94
CA VAL A 61 1.77 -20.73 -0.76
C VAL A 61 3.18 -20.30 -0.37
N LEU A 62 3.81 -21.04 0.55
CA LEU A 62 5.18 -20.76 0.98
C LEU A 62 6.17 -20.91 -0.17
N LEU A 63 6.08 -22.01 -0.92
CA LEU A 63 6.97 -22.26 -2.05
C LEU A 63 6.82 -21.22 -3.17
N VAL A 64 5.59 -20.84 -3.51
CA VAL A 64 5.31 -19.78 -4.52
C VAL A 64 5.92 -18.45 -4.09
N ARG A 65 5.81 -18.09 -2.82
CA ARG A 65 6.40 -16.88 -2.26
C ARG A 65 7.93 -16.86 -2.46
N TYR A 66 8.62 -17.95 -2.11
CA TYR A 66 10.06 -18.05 -2.34
C TYR A 66 10.44 -18.14 -3.82
N ALA A 67 9.65 -18.82 -4.64
CA ALA A 67 9.87 -18.88 -6.09
C ALA A 67 9.86 -17.49 -6.73
N LYS A 68 8.86 -16.65 -6.41
CA LYS A 68 8.77 -15.25 -6.87
C LYS A 68 9.95 -14.40 -6.37
N ARG A 69 10.40 -14.60 -5.13
CA ARG A 69 11.60 -13.94 -4.61
C ARG A 69 12.86 -14.33 -5.39
N ILE A 70 13.06 -15.61 -5.65
CA ILE A 70 14.19 -16.13 -6.44
C ILE A 70 14.16 -15.56 -7.87
N GLU A 71 12.98 -15.47 -8.48
CA GLU A 71 12.80 -14.85 -9.79
C GLU A 71 13.25 -13.40 -9.80
N LEU A 72 12.74 -12.61 -8.86
CA LEU A 72 13.09 -11.19 -8.72
C LEU A 72 14.60 -10.98 -8.50
N LEU A 73 15.21 -11.77 -7.62
CA LEU A 73 16.64 -11.71 -7.36
C LEU A 73 17.47 -12.09 -8.59
N THR A 74 17.02 -13.09 -9.36
CA THR A 74 17.65 -13.50 -10.60
C THR A 74 17.59 -12.40 -11.66
N ASP A 75 16.45 -11.74 -11.81
CA ASP A 75 16.27 -10.64 -12.76
C ASP A 75 17.10 -9.43 -12.36
N ASN A 76 17.14 -9.08 -11.07
CA ASN A 76 18.01 -8.02 -10.55
C ASN A 76 19.48 -8.32 -10.83
N MET A 77 19.94 -9.54 -10.61
CA MET A 77 21.31 -9.99 -10.91
C MET A 77 21.63 -9.85 -12.42
N ILE A 78 20.73 -10.31 -13.29
CA ILE A 78 20.89 -10.20 -14.76
C ILE A 78 20.95 -8.72 -15.18
N ASN A 79 20.08 -7.87 -14.63
CA ASN A 79 20.08 -6.46 -14.93
C ASN A 79 21.37 -5.77 -14.43
N SER A 80 21.88 -6.14 -13.25
CA SER A 80 23.15 -5.65 -12.74
C SER A 80 24.31 -6.00 -13.68
N PHE A 81 24.37 -7.23 -14.18
CA PHE A 81 25.39 -7.60 -15.18
C PHE A 81 25.28 -6.82 -16.50
N LYS A 82 24.06 -6.53 -16.96
CA LYS A 82 23.84 -5.66 -18.15
C LYS A 82 24.36 -4.24 -17.93
N LEU A 83 24.16 -3.68 -16.73
CA LEU A 83 24.64 -2.35 -16.36
C LEU A 83 26.16 -2.32 -16.25
N MET A 84 26.77 -3.33 -15.61
CA MET A 84 28.24 -3.49 -15.54
C MET A 84 28.87 -3.48 -16.93
N LYS A 85 28.32 -4.24 -17.88
CA LYS A 85 28.81 -4.28 -19.27
C LYS A 85 28.76 -2.94 -19.98
N LYS A 86 27.90 -2.02 -19.52
CA LYS A 86 27.77 -0.66 -20.05
C LYS A 86 28.57 0.39 -19.27
N ASN A 87 29.43 -0.04 -18.31
CA ASN A 87 30.15 0.83 -17.36
C ASN A 87 29.21 1.76 -16.56
N ILE A 88 27.95 1.35 -16.33
CA ILE A 88 27.00 2.09 -15.51
C ILE A 88 27.14 1.61 -14.05
N GLN A 89 27.25 2.54 -13.12
CA GLN A 89 27.33 2.24 -11.69
C GLN A 89 26.05 1.50 -11.25
N ILE A 90 26.25 0.35 -10.58
CA ILE A 90 25.14 -0.44 -10.03
C ILE A 90 24.67 0.25 -8.76
N LYS A 91 23.40 0.62 -8.74
CA LYS A 91 22.73 1.11 -7.53
C LYS A 91 21.87 0.00 -6.92
N ASN A 92 21.83 -0.06 -5.60
CA ASN A 92 20.86 -0.90 -4.91
C ASN A 92 19.44 -0.44 -5.25
N SER A 93 18.55 -1.36 -5.56
CA SER A 93 17.16 -1.04 -5.85
C SER A 93 16.32 -1.27 -4.59
N LEU A 94 15.48 -0.30 -4.26
CA LEU A 94 14.52 -0.38 -3.16
C LEU A 94 13.14 0.06 -3.64
N VAL A 95 12.13 -0.77 -3.42
CA VAL A 95 10.74 -0.47 -3.77
C VAL A 95 9.97 -0.18 -2.49
N ILE A 96 9.46 1.05 -2.36
CA ILE A 96 8.68 1.49 -1.21
C ILE A 96 7.22 1.64 -1.63
N GLY A 97 6.32 0.86 -0.99
CA GLY A 97 4.88 0.99 -1.15
C GLY A 97 4.30 1.99 -0.16
N ILE A 98 3.48 2.92 -0.62
CA ILE A 98 2.77 3.89 0.23
C ILE A 98 1.28 3.88 -0.10
N THR A 99 0.42 4.30 0.83
CA THR A 99 -0.99 4.52 0.50
C THR A 99 -1.19 5.85 -0.22
N HIS A 100 -2.24 5.96 -1.04
CA HIS A 100 -2.55 7.19 -1.76
C HIS A 100 -2.66 8.44 -0.85
N THR A 101 -3.08 8.27 0.38
CA THR A 101 -3.15 9.36 1.37
C THR A 101 -1.76 9.89 1.76
N LEU A 102 -0.72 9.05 1.64
CA LEU A 102 0.66 9.43 1.99
C LEU A 102 1.45 9.99 0.80
N GLU A 103 0.92 9.96 -0.43
CA GLU A 103 1.56 10.56 -1.62
C GLU A 103 1.81 12.06 -1.45
N SER A 104 0.85 12.77 -0.87
CA SER A 104 0.93 14.20 -0.58
C SER A 104 1.66 14.53 0.73
N ASN A 105 2.31 13.53 1.35
CA ASN A 105 3.01 13.68 2.63
C ASN A 105 4.50 13.99 2.42
N ILE A 106 5.12 14.51 3.47
CA ILE A 106 6.56 14.80 3.60
C ILE A 106 7.44 13.56 3.34
N ILE A 107 6.89 12.34 3.41
CA ILE A 107 7.66 11.09 3.22
C ILE A 107 8.32 11.01 1.84
N ALA A 108 7.63 11.42 0.78
CA ALA A 108 8.22 11.43 -0.56
C ALA A 108 9.40 12.41 -0.64
N LYS A 109 9.30 13.56 0.04
CA LYS A 109 10.39 14.54 0.15
C LYS A 109 11.57 13.97 0.94
N ALA A 110 11.32 13.30 2.07
CA ALA A 110 12.38 12.66 2.85
C ALA A 110 13.14 11.60 2.05
N ILE A 111 12.43 10.80 1.25
CA ILE A 111 13.04 9.81 0.36
C ILE A 111 13.86 10.50 -0.74
N ALA A 112 13.35 11.60 -1.31
CA ALA A 112 14.08 12.37 -2.32
C ALA A 112 15.37 13.00 -1.74
N GLU A 113 15.33 13.58 -0.53
CA GLU A 113 16.52 14.09 0.16
C GLU A 113 17.53 12.97 0.44
N TYR A 114 17.07 11.81 0.91
CA TYR A 114 17.94 10.65 1.11
C TYR A 114 18.63 10.21 -0.18
N THR A 115 17.90 10.15 -1.30
CA THR A 115 18.48 9.74 -2.59
C THR A 115 19.44 10.77 -3.16
N ALA A 116 19.24 12.06 -2.87
CA ALA A 116 20.18 13.12 -3.24
C ALA A 116 21.49 13.06 -2.45
N GLU A 117 21.44 12.61 -1.19
CA GLU A 117 22.63 12.40 -0.33
C GLU A 117 23.33 11.06 -0.61
N ASN A 118 22.66 10.09 -1.24
CA ASN A 118 23.15 8.73 -1.34
C ASN A 118 22.96 8.13 -2.75
N ASP A 119 23.97 8.28 -3.58
CA ASP A 119 23.98 7.76 -4.95
C ASP A 119 23.98 6.23 -5.08
N ALA A 120 24.19 5.51 -3.98
CA ALA A 120 24.22 4.04 -3.97
C ALA A 120 22.85 3.39 -4.13
N PHE A 121 21.73 4.18 -4.02
CA PHE A 121 20.39 3.66 -4.10
C PHE A 121 19.57 4.27 -5.25
N HIS A 122 18.78 3.41 -5.88
CA HIS A 122 17.66 3.79 -6.73
C HIS A 122 16.37 3.40 -6.02
N ILE A 123 15.56 4.38 -5.61
CA ILE A 123 14.31 4.14 -4.89
C ILE A 123 13.12 4.36 -5.84
N ARG A 124 12.24 3.37 -5.91
CA ARG A 124 10.96 3.46 -6.61
C ARG A 124 9.84 3.50 -5.59
N ILE A 125 9.00 4.51 -5.64
CA ILE A 125 7.79 4.61 -4.81
C ILE A 125 6.61 4.13 -5.64
N ILE A 126 5.77 3.29 -5.08
CA ILE A 126 4.49 2.88 -5.66
C ILE A 126 3.37 3.17 -4.69
N SER A 127 2.24 3.64 -5.21
CA SER A 127 1.05 3.96 -4.42
C SER A 127 -0.09 3.03 -4.76
N ASP A 128 -0.75 2.51 -3.73
CA ASP A 128 -1.86 1.57 -3.89
C ASP A 128 -2.68 1.49 -2.58
N SER A 129 -3.72 0.67 -2.55
CA SER A 129 -4.44 0.32 -1.32
C SER A 129 -3.55 -0.50 -0.37
N ILE A 130 -3.82 -0.44 0.94
CA ILE A 130 -3.09 -1.23 1.95
C ILE A 130 -3.07 -2.72 1.58
N LYS A 131 -4.23 -3.27 1.15
CA LYS A 131 -4.36 -4.67 0.76
C LYS A 131 -3.45 -5.03 -0.41
N SER A 132 -3.40 -4.19 -1.45
CA SER A 132 -2.54 -4.41 -2.62
C SER A 132 -1.06 -4.32 -2.25
N ILE A 133 -0.65 -3.27 -1.52
CA ILE A 133 0.73 -3.10 -1.05
C ILE A 133 1.17 -4.30 -0.22
N TYR A 134 0.31 -4.78 0.70
CA TYR A 134 0.62 -5.93 1.53
C TYR A 134 0.78 -7.22 0.71
N GLN A 135 -0.05 -7.43 -0.33
CA GLN A 135 0.14 -8.57 -1.24
C GLN A 135 1.46 -8.45 -2.01
N LYS A 136 1.81 -7.26 -2.50
CA LYS A 136 3.09 -7.01 -3.17
C LYS A 136 4.30 -7.20 -2.23
N MET A 137 4.17 -6.91 -0.94
CA MET A 137 5.20 -7.27 0.05
C MET A 137 5.37 -8.78 0.20
N LYS A 138 4.25 -9.53 0.22
CA LYS A 138 4.30 -11.01 0.30
C LYS A 138 5.00 -11.64 -0.90
N THR A 139 4.92 -11.02 -2.06
CA THR A 139 5.58 -11.46 -3.30
C THR A 139 6.93 -10.82 -3.54
N TYR A 140 7.43 -10.02 -2.59
CA TYR A 140 8.69 -9.27 -2.68
C TYR A 140 8.76 -8.26 -3.84
N GLU A 141 7.63 -7.87 -4.40
CA GLU A 141 7.53 -6.76 -5.37
C GLU A 141 7.69 -5.40 -4.68
N VAL A 142 7.45 -5.36 -3.36
CA VAL A 142 7.65 -4.22 -2.47
C VAL A 142 8.54 -4.68 -1.33
N ASP A 143 9.63 -3.96 -1.08
CA ASP A 143 10.59 -4.27 -0.03
C ASP A 143 10.16 -3.70 1.32
N VAL A 144 9.58 -2.50 1.29
CA VAL A 144 9.16 -1.72 2.46
C VAL A 144 7.80 -1.11 2.17
N CYS A 145 6.89 -1.11 3.14
CA CYS A 145 5.68 -0.31 3.00
C CYS A 145 5.50 0.69 4.15
N ILE A 146 4.93 1.84 3.82
CA ILE A 146 4.55 2.87 4.77
C ILE A 146 3.04 3.02 4.69
N ILE A 147 2.37 2.56 5.72
CA ILE A 147 0.91 2.46 5.74
C ILE A 147 0.35 2.83 7.12
N PRO A 148 -0.88 3.35 7.19
CA PRO A 148 -1.58 3.48 8.45
C PRO A 148 -2.06 2.10 8.95
N GLY A 149 -2.17 1.99 10.28
CA GLY A 149 -2.67 0.79 10.95
C GLY A 149 -1.61 -0.28 11.21
N LYS A 150 -2.07 -1.49 11.57
CA LYS A 150 -1.21 -2.60 11.97
C LYS A 150 -1.33 -3.79 11.03
N ILE A 151 -0.20 -4.36 10.63
CA ILE A 151 -0.10 -5.67 9.97
C ILE A 151 0.18 -6.71 11.04
N ASN A 152 -0.74 -7.65 11.24
CA ASN A 152 -0.56 -8.77 12.16
C ASN A 152 0.01 -9.98 11.41
N ASP A 153 1.27 -9.89 10.99
CA ASP A 153 1.99 -10.99 10.34
C ASP A 153 3.40 -11.08 10.94
N PRO A 154 3.75 -12.23 11.58
CA PRO A 154 5.02 -12.41 12.26
C PRO A 154 6.25 -12.38 11.35
N ASN A 155 6.08 -12.42 10.03
CA ASN A 155 7.19 -12.33 9.08
C ASN A 155 7.72 -10.91 8.89
N TYR A 156 6.97 -9.90 9.36
CA TYR A 156 7.35 -8.50 9.21
C TYR A 156 7.74 -7.86 10.54
N SER A 157 8.72 -6.98 10.46
CA SER A 157 9.05 -6.02 11.50
C SER A 157 8.49 -4.65 11.12
N PHE A 158 8.30 -3.77 12.10
CA PHE A 158 7.87 -2.41 11.81
C PHE A 158 8.62 -1.40 12.68
N ILE A 159 8.67 -0.18 12.17
CA ILE A 159 9.12 1.01 12.89
C ILE A 159 7.96 2.00 12.86
N PRO A 160 7.48 2.49 14.03
CA PRO A 160 6.53 3.59 14.05
C PRO A 160 7.15 4.82 13.39
N LEU A 161 6.44 5.39 12.42
CA LEU A 161 6.92 6.57 11.70
C LEU A 161 6.27 7.84 12.24
N ASP A 162 4.95 7.82 12.40
CA ASP A 162 4.18 9.02 12.72
C ASP A 162 2.78 8.71 13.24
N GLN A 163 2.08 9.74 13.70
CA GLN A 163 0.66 9.71 14.01
C GLN A 163 -0.08 10.72 13.13
N ASP A 164 -1.27 10.34 12.66
CA ASP A 164 -2.16 11.17 11.86
C ASP A 164 -3.57 11.05 12.41
N SER A 165 -4.40 12.04 12.12
CA SER A 165 -5.82 12.01 12.42
C SER A 165 -6.64 12.43 11.22
N LEU A 166 -7.88 11.96 11.15
CA LEU A 166 -8.84 12.37 10.14
C LEU A 166 -9.70 13.52 10.68
N ALA A 167 -10.13 14.37 9.76
CA ALA A 167 -11.06 15.47 10.04
C ALA A 167 -11.98 15.68 8.84
N ILE A 168 -13.06 16.42 9.05
CA ILE A 168 -13.99 16.83 7.99
C ILE A 168 -13.42 18.11 7.35
N ALA A 169 -13.15 18.02 6.05
CA ALA A 169 -12.77 19.18 5.25
C ALA A 169 -14.00 19.91 4.77
N VAL A 170 -14.06 21.20 5.04
CA VAL A 170 -15.22 22.07 4.80
C VAL A 170 -14.78 23.34 4.10
N SER A 171 -15.39 23.69 2.97
CA SER A 171 -15.12 24.95 2.27
C SER A 171 -15.41 26.16 3.17
N TYR A 172 -14.66 27.23 3.02
CA TYR A 172 -14.98 28.51 3.69
C TYR A 172 -16.33 29.11 3.23
N ASP A 173 -16.81 28.71 2.05
CA ASP A 173 -18.12 29.15 1.53
C ASP A 173 -19.30 28.34 2.14
N ASN A 174 -19.02 27.26 2.87
CA ASN A 174 -20.03 26.51 3.59
C ASN A 174 -20.25 27.12 4.99
N PRO A 175 -21.50 27.35 5.43
CA PRO A 175 -21.80 27.91 6.75
C PRO A 175 -21.20 27.14 7.93
N LEU A 176 -21.01 25.82 7.79
CA LEU A 176 -20.40 24.98 8.80
C LEU A 176 -18.92 25.34 9.08
N SER A 177 -18.26 26.06 8.17
CA SER A 177 -16.88 26.53 8.38
C SER A 177 -16.73 27.47 9.60
N ASN A 178 -17.81 28.08 10.07
CA ASN A 178 -17.82 28.92 11.27
C ASN A 178 -17.75 28.10 12.58
N LYS A 179 -17.89 26.78 12.49
CA LYS A 179 -17.80 25.88 13.63
C LYS A 179 -16.37 25.38 13.86
N GLU A 180 -16.14 24.73 14.98
CA GLU A 180 -14.91 24.00 15.29
C GLU A 180 -15.15 22.49 15.34
N VAL A 181 -16.37 22.10 15.69
CA VAL A 181 -16.79 20.71 15.83
C VAL A 181 -18.14 20.54 15.15
N LEU A 182 -18.33 19.42 14.45
CA LEU A 182 -19.57 19.05 13.77
C LEU A 182 -20.26 17.90 14.50
N SER A 183 -21.56 17.93 14.61
CA SER A 183 -22.35 16.78 15.02
C SER A 183 -22.57 15.82 13.84
N LEU A 184 -22.89 14.54 14.12
CA LEU A 184 -23.26 13.58 13.08
C LEU A 184 -24.53 14.00 12.35
N GLU A 185 -25.49 14.61 13.05
CA GLU A 185 -26.76 15.09 12.46
C GLU A 185 -26.50 16.19 11.43
N GLU A 186 -25.56 17.10 11.68
CA GLU A 186 -25.17 18.11 10.69
C GLU A 186 -24.51 17.47 9.46
N LEU A 187 -23.64 16.46 9.67
CA LEU A 187 -23.01 15.74 8.55
C LEU A 187 -24.05 15.00 7.68
N LYS A 188 -25.14 14.49 8.26
CA LYS A 188 -26.23 13.83 7.52
C LYS A 188 -26.95 14.77 6.57
N THR A 189 -27.03 16.06 6.89
CA THR A 189 -27.69 17.07 6.03
C THR A 189 -26.81 17.54 4.89
N GLU A 190 -25.50 17.26 4.93
CA GLU A 190 -24.52 17.73 3.96
C GLU A 190 -24.28 16.71 2.85
N ARG A 191 -23.77 17.20 1.72
CA ARG A 191 -23.28 16.37 0.62
C ARG A 191 -21.87 15.88 0.96
N LEU A 192 -21.64 14.57 0.92
CA LEU A 192 -20.33 13.99 1.18
C LEU A 192 -19.66 13.50 -0.09
N ILE A 193 -18.37 13.80 -0.21
CA ILE A 193 -17.45 13.28 -1.21
C ILE A 193 -16.47 12.36 -0.48
N LEU A 194 -16.53 11.07 -0.73
CA LEU A 194 -15.75 10.10 0.02
C LEU A 194 -14.74 9.36 -0.86
N ARG A 195 -13.73 8.81 -0.21
CA ARG A 195 -12.83 7.83 -0.82
C ARG A 195 -13.58 6.54 -1.13
N SER A 196 -13.01 5.71 -2.01
CA SER A 196 -13.55 4.37 -2.29
C SER A 196 -13.72 3.54 -1.02
N LYS A 197 -14.62 2.56 -1.05
CA LYS A 197 -14.94 1.66 0.08
C LYS A 197 -13.74 0.84 0.60
N THR A 198 -12.68 0.74 -0.20
CA THR A 198 -11.45 0.02 0.17
C THR A 198 -10.37 0.91 0.76
N SER A 199 -10.57 2.24 0.79
CA SER A 199 -9.58 3.15 1.34
C SER A 199 -9.59 3.10 2.87
N ASP A 200 -8.40 3.15 3.46
CA ASP A 200 -8.21 3.17 4.91
C ASP A 200 -8.87 4.37 5.59
N THR A 201 -8.88 5.53 4.93
CA THR A 201 -9.56 6.74 5.42
C THR A 201 -11.05 6.52 5.55
N ARG A 202 -11.71 5.95 4.53
CA ARG A 202 -13.13 5.65 4.59
C ARG A 202 -13.45 4.55 5.60
N LEU A 203 -12.69 3.47 5.61
CA LEU A 203 -12.86 2.37 6.56
C LEU A 203 -12.74 2.85 8.01
N LEU A 204 -11.77 3.73 8.31
CA LEU A 204 -11.62 4.30 9.65
C LEU A 204 -12.84 5.17 10.03
N PHE A 205 -13.31 6.03 9.13
CA PHE A 205 -14.50 6.85 9.36
C PHE A 205 -15.73 5.97 9.61
N GLU A 206 -16.03 5.01 8.73
CA GLU A 206 -17.17 4.09 8.88
C GLU A 206 -17.07 3.25 10.17
N SER A 207 -15.87 2.83 10.57
CA SER A 207 -15.70 2.12 11.84
C SER A 207 -16.05 2.98 13.04
N HIS A 208 -15.76 4.27 13.00
CA HIS A 208 -16.16 5.21 14.05
C HIS A 208 -17.67 5.51 14.05
N LEU A 209 -18.30 5.61 12.87
CA LEU A 209 -19.76 5.69 12.79
C LEU A 209 -20.43 4.49 13.48
N ASN A 210 -19.93 3.27 13.17
CA ASN A 210 -20.45 2.04 13.78
C ASN A 210 -20.32 2.06 15.32
N THR A 211 -19.26 2.64 15.89
CA THR A 211 -19.13 2.80 17.35
C THR A 211 -20.15 3.74 17.96
N GLN A 212 -20.70 4.64 17.17
CA GLN A 212 -21.77 5.56 17.55
C GLN A 212 -23.18 5.01 17.21
N ASN A 213 -23.29 3.72 16.84
CA ASN A 213 -24.51 3.08 16.34
C ASN A 213 -25.10 3.78 15.10
N ASP A 214 -24.24 4.31 14.23
CA ASP A 214 -24.62 4.96 12.98
C ASP A 214 -23.97 4.24 11.77
N ASP A 215 -24.52 4.44 10.58
CA ASP A 215 -24.07 3.79 9.35
C ASP A 215 -23.96 4.81 8.20
N ILE A 216 -23.00 4.61 7.33
CA ILE A 216 -22.74 5.50 6.18
C ILE A 216 -23.95 5.61 5.24
N THR A 217 -24.86 4.66 5.23
CA THR A 217 -26.09 4.70 4.44
C THR A 217 -27.06 5.80 4.88
N ASN A 218 -26.88 6.34 6.10
CA ASN A 218 -27.65 7.47 6.61
C ASN A 218 -27.12 8.83 6.11
N TYR A 219 -26.06 8.85 5.32
CA TYR A 219 -25.38 10.06 4.83
C TYR A 219 -25.58 10.23 3.33
N ASN A 220 -25.64 11.48 2.89
CA ASN A 220 -25.78 11.82 1.48
C ASN A 220 -24.41 11.77 0.74
N VAL A 221 -23.93 10.58 0.43
CA VAL A 221 -22.68 10.38 -0.34
C VAL A 221 -22.97 10.60 -1.82
N ILE A 222 -22.58 11.76 -2.36
CA ILE A 222 -22.86 12.15 -3.74
C ILE A 222 -21.78 11.70 -4.73
N LEU A 223 -20.56 11.42 -4.24
CA LEU A 223 -19.42 11.07 -5.09
C LEU A 223 -18.42 10.18 -4.34
N GLU A 224 -17.91 9.18 -5.03
CA GLU A 224 -16.83 8.33 -4.54
C GLU A 224 -15.64 8.38 -5.54
N LEU A 225 -14.43 8.73 -5.07
CA LEU A 225 -13.21 8.75 -5.89
C LEU A 225 -11.96 8.56 -5.04
N ASP A 226 -10.85 8.15 -5.68
CA ASP A 226 -9.60 7.82 -4.99
C ASP A 226 -8.54 8.91 -5.00
N ASN A 227 -8.62 9.86 -5.92
CA ASN A 227 -7.64 10.93 -6.02
C ASN A 227 -7.89 12.00 -4.95
N VAL A 228 -6.97 12.06 -3.96
CA VAL A 228 -7.08 12.99 -2.81
C VAL A 228 -7.01 14.45 -3.26
N GLU A 229 -6.19 14.78 -4.25
CA GLU A 229 -6.04 16.18 -4.72
C GLU A 229 -7.34 16.65 -5.40
N VAL A 230 -7.99 15.80 -6.20
CA VAL A 230 -9.30 16.11 -6.79
C VAL A 230 -10.36 16.31 -5.71
N ILE A 231 -10.35 15.47 -4.65
CA ILE A 231 -11.28 15.66 -3.51
C ILE A 231 -11.06 17.01 -2.84
N LYS A 232 -9.81 17.41 -2.60
CA LYS A 232 -9.46 18.70 -1.99
C LYS A 232 -9.98 19.88 -2.83
N ASP A 233 -9.84 19.81 -4.16
CA ASP A 233 -10.35 20.84 -5.05
C ASP A 233 -11.87 20.91 -5.04
N LEU A 234 -12.56 19.76 -5.07
CA LEU A 234 -14.03 19.71 -4.98
C LEU A 234 -14.56 20.25 -3.63
N VAL A 235 -13.87 19.96 -2.52
CA VAL A 235 -14.21 20.52 -1.21
C VAL A 235 -14.01 22.03 -1.20
N LYS A 236 -12.88 22.53 -1.68
CA LYS A 236 -12.57 23.95 -1.79
C LYS A 236 -13.67 24.68 -2.57
N ASP A 237 -14.14 24.11 -3.67
CA ASP A 237 -15.15 24.69 -4.55
C ASP A 237 -16.59 24.43 -4.04
N ASN A 238 -16.74 23.99 -2.80
CA ASN A 238 -18.01 23.78 -2.07
C ASN A 238 -19.00 22.80 -2.72
N TYR A 239 -18.48 21.78 -3.44
CA TYR A 239 -19.33 20.71 -3.98
C TYR A 239 -19.85 19.75 -2.89
N GLY A 240 -19.12 19.64 -1.79
CA GLY A 240 -19.45 18.80 -0.63
C GLY A 240 -18.32 18.75 0.40
N LEU A 241 -18.57 18.10 1.52
CA LEU A 241 -17.60 17.85 2.57
C LEU A 241 -16.87 16.52 2.32
N SER A 242 -15.68 16.37 2.89
CA SER A 242 -14.96 15.10 2.81
C SER A 242 -14.21 14.78 4.10
N VAL A 243 -14.02 13.48 4.36
CA VAL A 243 -13.15 12.99 5.43
C VAL A 243 -11.72 12.88 4.89
N LEU A 244 -10.81 13.68 5.42
CA LEU A 244 -9.43 13.74 4.95
C LEU A 244 -8.42 13.62 6.11
N SER A 245 -7.21 13.21 5.78
CA SER A 245 -6.06 13.24 6.68
C SER A 245 -5.64 14.69 6.96
N ARG A 246 -5.50 15.06 8.23
CA ARG A 246 -5.00 16.39 8.59
C ARG A 246 -3.61 16.66 8.01
N LYS A 247 -2.74 15.65 8.04
CA LYS A 247 -1.38 15.79 7.50
C LYS A 247 -1.34 15.97 5.99
N SER A 248 -2.24 15.33 5.26
CA SER A 248 -2.33 15.53 3.81
C SER A 248 -2.89 16.89 3.40
N CYS A 249 -3.50 17.63 4.33
CA CYS A 249 -4.16 18.91 4.09
C CYS A 249 -3.40 20.13 4.65
N ILE A 250 -2.19 19.96 5.20
CA ILE A 250 -1.43 21.05 5.85
C ILE A 250 -1.24 22.25 4.89
N SER A 251 -0.89 21.98 3.62
CA SER A 251 -0.66 23.02 2.63
C SER A 251 -1.94 23.80 2.31
N GLU A 252 -3.05 23.10 2.17
CA GLU A 252 -4.35 23.67 1.83
C GLU A 252 -4.90 24.54 2.97
N VAL A 253 -4.78 24.06 4.21
CA VAL A 253 -5.18 24.82 5.41
C VAL A 253 -4.33 26.07 5.57
N LYS A 254 -3.00 25.96 5.42
CA LYS A 254 -2.09 27.14 5.45
C LYS A 254 -2.41 28.18 4.37
N LYS A 255 -2.94 27.74 3.22
CA LYS A 255 -3.35 28.60 2.10
C LYS A 255 -4.81 29.04 2.17
N ASN A 256 -5.51 28.77 3.26
CA ASN A 256 -6.92 29.07 3.47
C ASN A 256 -7.83 28.56 2.33
N LYS A 257 -7.58 27.34 1.81
CA LYS A 257 -8.43 26.74 0.79
C LYS A 257 -9.71 26.14 1.37
N PHE A 258 -9.64 25.54 2.55
CA PHE A 258 -10.75 24.99 3.33
C PHE A 258 -10.33 24.81 4.80
N LYS A 259 -11.30 24.57 5.66
CA LYS A 259 -11.11 24.33 7.10
C LYS A 259 -11.22 22.82 7.40
N LEU A 260 -10.54 22.36 8.46
CA LEU A 260 -10.65 21.00 8.98
C LEU A 260 -11.33 21.03 10.34
N LEU A 261 -12.48 20.39 10.44
CA LEU A 261 -13.31 20.33 11.63
C LEU A 261 -13.29 18.93 12.24
N ASP A 262 -13.36 18.87 13.57
CA ASP A 262 -13.55 17.62 14.29
C ASP A 262 -15.03 17.20 14.26
N VAL A 263 -15.30 15.93 14.57
CA VAL A 263 -16.65 15.41 14.76
C VAL A 263 -16.82 15.09 16.24
N GLU A 264 -17.98 15.44 16.79
CA GLU A 264 -18.31 15.20 18.20
C GLU A 264 -18.15 13.73 18.56
N ASN A 265 -17.48 13.45 19.68
CA ASN A 265 -17.25 12.12 20.21
C ASN A 265 -16.51 11.16 19.27
N MET A 266 -15.81 11.67 18.25
CA MET A 266 -15.04 10.87 17.30
C MET A 266 -13.58 11.33 17.24
N VAL A 267 -12.67 10.52 17.78
CA VAL A 267 -11.21 10.74 17.70
C VAL A 267 -10.63 9.75 16.69
N MET A 268 -10.57 10.15 15.43
CA MET A 268 -10.15 9.30 14.31
C MET A 268 -8.63 9.30 14.14
N ASN A 269 -7.91 8.83 15.15
CA ASN A 269 -6.46 8.74 15.13
C ASN A 269 -5.99 7.44 14.48
N ARG A 270 -4.84 7.51 13.79
CA ARG A 270 -4.17 6.34 13.22
C ARG A 270 -2.65 6.49 13.32
N GLN A 271 -1.98 5.39 13.62
CA GLN A 271 -0.53 5.31 13.60
C GLN A 271 -0.08 4.97 12.17
N ILE A 272 0.92 5.69 11.66
CA ILE A 272 1.60 5.39 10.40
C ILE A 272 2.84 4.58 10.75
N ASN A 273 2.99 3.41 10.14
CA ASN A 273 4.08 2.49 10.39
C ASN A 273 4.83 2.18 9.09
N LEU A 274 6.13 2.02 9.22
CA LEU A 274 7.01 1.52 8.18
C LEU A 274 7.26 0.03 8.44
N TYR A 275 6.80 -0.83 7.52
CA TYR A 275 6.94 -2.28 7.60
C TYR A 275 7.97 -2.80 6.61
N PHE A 276 8.71 -3.82 7.00
CA PHE A 276 9.68 -4.52 6.17
C PHE A 276 9.79 -5.99 6.61
N HIS A 277 10.23 -6.85 5.72
CA HIS A 277 10.45 -8.28 6.05
C HIS A 277 11.58 -8.43 7.08
N LYS A 278 11.49 -9.42 7.98
CA LYS A 278 12.50 -9.63 9.05
C LYS A 278 13.93 -9.85 8.54
N ASP A 279 14.07 -10.36 7.32
CA ASP A 279 15.37 -10.58 6.67
C ASP A 279 15.83 -9.38 5.79
N PHE A 280 15.16 -8.23 5.89
CA PHE A 280 15.53 -7.03 5.17
C PHE A 280 16.88 -6.47 5.65
N THR A 281 17.79 -6.22 4.72
CA THR A 281 19.19 -5.90 5.03
C THR A 281 19.47 -4.40 5.20
N TYR A 282 18.66 -3.52 4.60
CA TYR A 282 18.90 -2.07 4.57
C TYR A 282 18.17 -1.31 5.68
N VAL A 283 18.14 -1.85 6.91
CA VAL A 283 17.45 -1.22 8.05
C VAL A 283 18.10 0.10 8.46
N LYS A 284 19.42 0.24 8.27
CA LYS A 284 20.15 1.49 8.57
C LYS A 284 19.67 2.63 7.66
N GLU A 285 19.47 2.34 6.40
CA GLU A 285 18.97 3.25 5.37
C GLU A 285 17.55 3.72 5.70
N LEU A 286 16.68 2.80 6.13
CA LEU A 286 15.34 3.17 6.58
C LEU A 286 15.39 4.13 7.78
N LYS A 287 16.26 3.88 8.75
CA LYS A 287 16.44 4.79 9.89
C LYS A 287 16.93 6.18 9.46
N ARG A 288 17.81 6.26 8.46
CA ARG A 288 18.25 7.56 7.92
C ARG A 288 17.08 8.30 7.24
N ILE A 289 16.27 7.62 6.43
CA ILE A 289 15.06 8.19 5.82
C ILE A 289 14.10 8.71 6.91
N ILE A 290 13.89 7.94 7.98
CA ILE A 290 13.05 8.35 9.12
C ILE A 290 13.61 9.60 9.81
N ASN A 291 14.92 9.69 10.00
CA ASN A 291 15.54 10.87 10.60
C ASN A 291 15.32 12.11 9.72
N ILE A 292 15.52 12.02 8.41
CA ILE A 292 15.24 13.11 7.47
C ILE A 292 13.76 13.49 7.53
N TYR A 293 12.85 12.50 7.57
CA TYR A 293 11.42 12.74 7.73
C TYR A 293 11.12 13.55 9.00
N ASN A 294 11.69 13.17 10.14
CA ASN A 294 11.51 13.89 11.41
C ASN A 294 12.08 15.31 11.36
N GLU A 295 13.23 15.51 10.73
CA GLU A 295 13.82 16.84 10.51
C GLU A 295 12.92 17.76 9.67
N LEU A 296 12.23 17.18 8.66
CA LEU A 296 11.31 17.93 7.80
C LEU A 296 10.00 18.30 8.49
N ILE A 297 9.54 17.50 9.45
CA ILE A 297 8.33 17.79 10.24
C ILE A 297 8.58 18.95 11.20
N LEU A 298 9.80 19.09 11.72
CA LEU A 298 10.16 20.14 12.69
C LEU A 298 10.40 21.52 12.04
N LYS A 299 10.55 21.59 10.71
CA LYS A 299 10.66 22.83 9.90
C LYS A 299 9.29 23.35 9.48
#